data_62728113e1e8422e130c039a406abde2
#
_entry.id   62728113e1e8422e130c039a406abde2
#
_cell.length_a   1.000
_cell.length_b   1.000
_cell.length_c   1.000
_cell.angle_alpha   90.00
_cell.angle_beta   90.00
_cell.angle_gamma   90.00
#
_symmetry.space_group_name_H-M   'P 1'
#
loop_
_entity.id
_entity.type
_entity.pdbx_description
1 polymer ?
#
loop_
_entity_poly.entity_id
_entity_poly.type
_entity_poly.pdbx_seq_one_letter_code
_entity_poly.pdbx_strand_id
1 'polypeptide(L)'
;MNLHSIYNRSIPFLLSLSFALLSANNADADTVTTMPLNIPSAASTKVGIYIADLQTGEQLYDVNTSSRFIPASVTKALTTASALTQRSATDRFTTEIVATGRLDRGVVDGNLIVRCVGDPTIESQYFDSTVGFADSIAAALMALGVTEIKGTVVIDESAVPHNGVPSGWVDEDIVWPYGTGHHGANFSDNTFILSFPSRKSQPHVPDLSVSHTPAKGSLKVDRDRGSETVRTRGTVRAQGESIKLSIPVPSKVMRHAVMDALGRNGISVGESPVADSENETLVYTHSSPELIEILRSLMFRSDNMMAEAMLRSLAPGASREAAARSELDMWELRDIDTDGIVIEDGSGLSRNDRLTPRFLAEVFVWMASHFKAPEYVSLFPKAGLEGTMKGFLRDTPLEGRIAFKTGSMKGVQSYAGFLLGDDGQPTHVIVFMVNNFTCGRAKLKEEIENLLLRTFAPGFERPKPEPRKKAVKKAPAKKTAAKAPAKTSKKKRAARKRR
;
A
#
# COMPACT_ATOMS: atom_id res chain seq x y z
N MET A 1 22.58 57.52 2.95
CA MET A 1 22.63 57.53 1.48
C MET A 1 21.83 56.37 0.95
N ASN A 2 20.74 56.70 0.24
CA ASN A 2 19.71 55.79 -0.28
C ASN A 2 20.24 54.79 -1.30
N LEU A 3 19.80 53.58 -1.16
CA LEU A 3 19.66 52.63 -2.30
C LEU A 3 18.33 51.88 -2.12
N HIS A 4 17.26 52.57 -2.56
CA HIS A 4 15.98 52.01 -2.92
C HIS A 4 15.96 51.85 -4.45
N SER A 5 15.17 50.86 -4.89
CA SER A 5 14.76 50.61 -6.27
C SER A 5 15.63 49.60 -7.03
N ILE A 6 15.11 48.40 -7.13
CA ILE A 6 14.78 47.66 -8.36
C ILE A 6 14.22 46.26 -7.91
N TYR A 7 12.91 46.12 -7.78
CA TYR A 7 12.15 44.87 -7.97
C TYR A 7 10.66 45.24 -8.02
N ASN A 8 10.18 45.52 -9.21
CA ASN A 8 8.76 45.60 -9.44
C ASN A 8 8.51 45.26 -10.92
N ARG A 9 8.16 44.03 -11.20
CA ARG A 9 7.30 43.61 -12.30
C ARG A 9 6.78 42.22 -12.05
N SER A 10 5.81 42.13 -11.13
CA SER A 10 4.88 40.98 -11.04
C SER A 10 3.75 41.27 -11.99
N ILE A 11 3.54 40.39 -12.96
CA ILE A 11 2.33 40.35 -13.76
C ILE A 11 1.40 39.35 -13.06
N PRO A 12 0.28 39.78 -12.48
CA PRO A 12 -0.74 38.86 -12.03
C PRO A 12 -1.63 38.46 -13.19
N PHE A 13 -1.53 37.23 -13.67
CA PHE A 13 -2.59 36.60 -14.44
C PHE A 13 -3.61 36.06 -13.45
N LEU A 14 -4.51 36.92 -12.99
CA LEU A 14 -5.72 36.56 -12.29
C LEU A 14 -6.75 36.17 -13.36
N LEU A 15 -6.85 34.88 -13.67
CA LEU A 15 -8.07 34.31 -14.25
C LEU A 15 -9.03 34.03 -13.10
N SER A 16 -9.83 35.03 -12.77
CA SER A 16 -11.03 34.84 -11.95
C SER A 16 -12.06 34.07 -12.79
N LEU A 17 -12.15 32.75 -12.61
CA LEU A 17 -13.31 32.00 -13.03
C LEU A 17 -14.45 32.32 -12.06
N SER A 18 -15.30 33.26 -12.44
CA SER A 18 -16.56 33.52 -11.74
C SER A 18 -17.48 32.35 -12.02
N PHE A 19 -17.72 31.50 -11.01
CA PHE A 19 -18.82 30.56 -11.00
C PHE A 19 -20.13 31.36 -10.97
N ALA A 20 -20.78 31.51 -12.12
CA ALA A 20 -22.15 31.99 -12.17
C ALA A 20 -23.07 30.89 -11.66
N LEU A 21 -23.59 31.06 -10.46
CA LEU A 21 -24.73 30.32 -9.96
C LEU A 21 -25.94 30.63 -10.86
N LEU A 22 -26.19 29.79 -11.86
CA LEU A 22 -27.49 29.70 -12.48
C LEU A 22 -28.42 28.93 -11.58
N SER A 23 -29.25 29.65 -10.84
CA SER A 23 -30.44 29.12 -10.20
C SER A 23 -31.40 28.63 -11.30
N ALA A 24 -31.37 27.33 -11.59
CA ALA A 24 -32.36 26.69 -12.43
C ALA A 24 -33.61 26.44 -11.60
N ASN A 25 -34.71 27.01 -12.06
CA ASN A 25 -36.06 26.82 -11.53
C ASN A 25 -36.44 25.34 -11.48
N ASN A 26 -37.03 24.96 -10.35
CA ASN A 26 -37.79 23.74 -10.14
C ASN A 26 -38.83 23.54 -11.25
N ALA A 27 -38.64 22.56 -12.06
CA ALA A 27 -39.72 21.89 -12.78
C ALA A 27 -39.73 20.45 -12.26
N ASP A 28 -40.77 20.15 -11.45
CA ASP A 28 -41.15 18.80 -11.07
C ASP A 28 -41.36 17.96 -12.34
N ALA A 29 -40.41 17.11 -12.61
CA ALA A 29 -40.59 15.95 -13.47
C ALA A 29 -40.11 14.75 -12.67
N ASP A 30 -41.03 13.89 -12.29
CA ASP A 30 -40.78 12.51 -11.86
C ASP A 30 -40.03 11.75 -12.98
N THR A 31 -38.77 12.08 -13.19
CA THR A 31 -37.85 11.23 -13.91
C THR A 31 -37.47 10.12 -12.95
N VAL A 32 -38.10 8.97 -13.10
CA VAL A 32 -37.58 7.69 -12.61
C VAL A 32 -36.16 7.59 -13.17
N THR A 33 -35.19 8.04 -12.40
CA THR A 33 -33.77 7.96 -12.77
C THR A 33 -33.41 6.48 -12.79
N THR A 34 -33.51 5.86 -13.96
CA THR A 34 -33.14 4.45 -14.11
C THR A 34 -31.68 4.31 -13.67
N MET A 35 -31.44 3.47 -12.66
CA MET A 35 -30.12 3.17 -12.16
C MET A 35 -29.18 2.90 -13.36
N PRO A 36 -28.10 3.66 -13.55
CA PRO A 36 -27.26 3.51 -14.74
C PRO A 36 -26.48 2.19 -14.79
N LEU A 37 -26.41 1.45 -13.67
CA LEU A 37 -25.83 0.11 -13.57
C LEU A 37 -26.95 -0.94 -13.49
N ASN A 38 -26.92 -1.92 -14.39
CA ASN A 38 -27.85 -3.05 -14.39
C ASN A 38 -27.42 -4.11 -13.35
N ILE A 39 -27.54 -3.77 -12.08
CA ILE A 39 -27.27 -4.67 -10.96
C ILE A 39 -28.54 -4.90 -10.14
N PRO A 40 -28.71 -6.05 -9.48
CA PRO A 40 -29.81 -6.27 -8.57
C PRO A 40 -29.83 -5.19 -7.49
N SER A 41 -30.93 -4.43 -7.42
CA SER A 41 -31.13 -3.44 -6.37
C SER A 41 -31.68 -4.13 -5.12
N ALA A 42 -30.86 -4.29 -4.09
CA ALA A 42 -31.38 -4.50 -2.74
C ALA A 42 -31.63 -3.12 -2.11
N ALA A 43 -32.59 -3.02 -1.19
CA ALA A 43 -32.90 -1.76 -0.48
C ALA A 43 -31.66 -1.13 0.22
N SER A 44 -30.64 -1.94 0.52
CA SER A 44 -29.40 -1.50 1.15
C SER A 44 -28.28 -1.14 0.15
N THR A 45 -28.41 -1.48 -1.15
CA THR A 45 -27.37 -1.17 -2.15
C THR A 45 -27.34 0.31 -2.45
N LYS A 46 -26.19 0.94 -2.20
CA LYS A 46 -25.95 2.35 -2.54
C LYS A 46 -25.00 2.43 -3.72
N VAL A 47 -25.34 3.27 -4.69
CA VAL A 47 -24.52 3.55 -5.88
C VAL A 47 -24.30 5.06 -5.95
N GLY A 48 -23.05 5.47 -6.02
CA GLY A 48 -22.62 6.85 -6.28
C GLY A 48 -21.78 6.88 -7.54
N ILE A 49 -22.09 7.78 -8.47
CA ILE A 49 -21.37 7.95 -9.73
C ILE A 49 -21.21 9.44 -10.01
N TYR A 50 -19.99 9.88 -10.19
CA TYR A 50 -19.66 11.19 -10.69
C TYR A 50 -18.78 11.04 -11.94
N ILE A 51 -19.20 11.63 -13.04
CA ILE A 51 -18.42 11.71 -14.28
C ILE A 51 -18.59 13.12 -14.86
N ALA A 52 -17.49 13.82 -15.04
CA ALA A 52 -17.51 15.16 -15.62
C ALA A 52 -16.31 15.39 -16.56
N ASP A 53 -16.56 16.15 -17.59
CA ASP A 53 -15.54 16.69 -18.50
C ASP A 53 -14.70 17.76 -17.77
N LEU A 54 -13.38 17.64 -17.83
CA LEU A 54 -12.46 18.54 -17.11
C LEU A 54 -12.30 19.90 -17.81
N GLN A 55 -12.59 20.00 -19.11
CA GLN A 55 -12.46 21.23 -19.86
C GLN A 55 -13.73 22.09 -19.78
N THR A 56 -14.89 21.45 -19.92
CA THR A 56 -16.19 22.16 -19.97
C THR A 56 -16.89 22.23 -18.63
N GLY A 57 -16.55 21.31 -17.70
CA GLY A 57 -17.26 21.12 -16.43
C GLY A 57 -18.60 20.40 -16.60
N GLU A 58 -18.97 19.93 -17.81
CA GLU A 58 -20.20 19.20 -18.06
C GLU A 58 -20.23 17.90 -17.27
N GLN A 59 -21.30 17.70 -16.49
CA GLN A 59 -21.53 16.49 -15.71
C GLN A 59 -22.32 15.48 -16.54
N LEU A 60 -21.65 14.41 -16.98
CA LEU A 60 -22.29 13.30 -17.69
C LEU A 60 -23.09 12.41 -16.77
N TYR A 61 -22.63 12.26 -15.51
CA TYR A 61 -23.33 11.51 -14.46
C TYR A 61 -23.16 12.22 -13.12
N ASP A 62 -24.26 12.44 -12.42
CA ASP A 62 -24.35 12.96 -11.06
C ASP A 62 -25.38 12.14 -10.27
N VAL A 63 -24.95 10.96 -9.76
CA VAL A 63 -25.84 10.02 -9.07
C VAL A 63 -25.39 9.86 -7.62
N ASN A 64 -26.20 10.32 -6.67
CA ASN A 64 -25.93 10.24 -5.23
C ASN A 64 -24.55 10.78 -4.83
N THR A 65 -24.04 11.79 -5.53
CA THR A 65 -22.65 12.24 -5.41
C THR A 65 -22.34 12.97 -4.11
N SER A 66 -23.35 13.53 -3.44
CA SER A 66 -23.21 14.10 -2.08
C SER A 66 -23.49 13.09 -0.97
N SER A 67 -23.85 11.85 -1.31
CA SER A 67 -24.04 10.79 -0.30
C SER A 67 -22.70 10.23 0.16
N ARG A 68 -22.62 9.88 1.46
CA ARG A 68 -21.43 9.30 2.07
C ARG A 68 -21.32 7.80 1.82
N PHE A 69 -20.16 7.35 1.40
CA PHE A 69 -19.81 5.95 1.12
C PHE A 69 -18.60 5.52 1.94
N ILE A 70 -18.50 4.23 2.21
CA ILE A 70 -17.22 3.61 2.56
C ILE A 70 -16.40 3.55 1.26
N PRO A 71 -15.26 4.25 1.19
CA PRO A 71 -14.51 4.40 -0.06
C PRO A 71 -13.66 3.18 -0.39
N ALA A 72 -13.23 2.42 0.60
CA ALA A 72 -12.13 1.47 0.50
C ALA A 72 -10.88 2.16 -0.08
N SER A 73 -9.98 1.42 -0.73
CA SER A 73 -8.67 1.93 -1.14
C SER A 73 -8.64 3.05 -2.19
N VAL A 74 -9.78 3.62 -2.62
CA VAL A 74 -9.75 4.88 -3.38
C VAL A 74 -9.36 6.06 -2.50
N THR A 75 -9.46 5.95 -1.16
CA THR A 75 -8.87 6.88 -0.19
C THR A 75 -7.39 7.14 -0.46
N LYS A 76 -6.65 6.13 -0.92
CA LYS A 76 -5.23 6.29 -1.27
C LYS A 76 -4.96 7.33 -2.35
N ALA A 77 -5.91 7.54 -3.27
CA ALA A 77 -5.76 8.60 -4.27
C ALA A 77 -5.88 9.99 -3.63
N LEU A 78 -6.75 10.15 -2.63
CA LEU A 78 -6.82 11.36 -1.80
C LEU A 78 -5.51 11.57 -1.04
N THR A 79 -5.06 10.59 -0.26
CA THR A 79 -3.81 10.66 0.52
C THR A 79 -2.58 10.93 -0.36
N THR A 80 -2.55 10.36 -1.58
CA THR A 80 -1.51 10.62 -2.58
C THR A 80 -1.56 12.07 -3.09
N ALA A 81 -2.75 12.59 -3.38
CA ALA A 81 -2.95 14.00 -3.76
C ALA A 81 -2.45 14.94 -2.65
N SER A 82 -2.82 14.64 -1.42
CA SER A 82 -2.44 15.41 -0.22
C SER A 82 -0.92 15.42 -0.02
N ALA A 83 -0.28 14.26 -0.12
CA ALA A 83 1.17 14.15 0.00
C ALA A 83 1.91 14.96 -1.09
N LEU A 84 1.50 14.84 -2.36
CA LEU A 84 2.09 15.62 -3.45
C LEU A 84 1.82 17.12 -3.34
N THR A 85 0.70 17.52 -2.75
CA THR A 85 0.37 18.94 -2.57
C THR A 85 1.27 19.60 -1.53
N GLN A 86 1.62 18.89 -0.47
CA GLN A 86 2.47 19.42 0.61
C GLN A 86 3.97 19.22 0.41
N ARG A 87 4.38 18.21 -0.38
CA ARG A 87 5.76 17.78 -0.52
C ARG A 87 6.23 17.80 -1.98
N SER A 88 7.54 17.90 -2.20
CA SER A 88 8.12 17.71 -3.53
C SER A 88 8.07 16.23 -3.95
N ALA A 89 7.92 15.98 -5.25
CA ALA A 89 8.02 14.63 -5.82
C ALA A 89 9.38 13.96 -5.55
N THR A 90 10.43 14.77 -5.38
CA THR A 90 11.81 14.34 -5.10
C THR A 90 12.17 14.25 -3.62
N ASP A 91 11.25 14.60 -2.71
CA ASP A 91 11.47 14.47 -1.26
C ASP A 91 11.76 13.02 -0.88
N ARG A 92 12.54 12.84 0.20
CA ARG A 92 12.91 11.53 0.73
C ARG A 92 12.68 11.49 2.24
N PHE A 93 12.45 10.31 2.77
CA PHE A 93 12.60 10.05 4.20
C PHE A 93 14.08 9.85 4.49
N THR A 94 14.56 10.44 5.58
CA THR A 94 15.96 10.35 5.99
C THR A 94 16.06 9.76 7.39
N THR A 95 16.69 8.61 7.51
CA THR A 95 16.94 7.90 8.78
C THR A 95 18.40 8.11 9.16
N GLU A 96 18.67 8.72 10.30
CA GLU A 96 20.02 8.94 10.80
C GLU A 96 20.41 7.83 11.79
N ILE A 97 21.64 7.38 11.67
CA ILE A 97 22.26 6.46 12.60
C ILE A 97 23.39 7.18 13.30
N VAL A 98 23.29 7.33 14.61
CA VAL A 98 24.25 8.07 15.42
C VAL A 98 24.83 7.18 16.53
N ALA A 99 26.12 7.32 16.78
CA ALA A 99 26.77 6.78 17.98
C ALA A 99 26.77 7.87 19.06
N THR A 100 26.20 7.57 20.23
CA THR A 100 26.29 8.48 21.39
C THR A 100 27.55 8.22 22.16
N GLY A 101 27.99 9.22 22.94
CA GLY A 101 29.20 9.12 23.72
C GLY A 101 30.49 9.29 22.91
N ARG A 102 31.61 8.98 23.55
CA ARG A 102 32.94 9.19 22.98
C ARG A 102 33.31 7.95 22.11
N LEU A 103 33.82 8.22 20.91
CA LEU A 103 34.54 7.23 20.12
C LEU A 103 36.05 7.37 20.40
N ASP A 104 36.66 6.36 21.01
CA ASP A 104 38.08 6.32 21.32
C ASP A 104 38.64 4.91 21.03
N ARG A 105 39.69 4.82 20.22
CA ARG A 105 40.40 3.58 19.85
C ARG A 105 39.50 2.43 19.40
N GLY A 106 38.47 2.75 18.64
CA GLY A 106 37.52 1.77 18.13
C GLY A 106 36.41 1.39 19.10
N VAL A 107 36.32 2.01 20.26
CA VAL A 107 35.27 1.80 21.24
C VAL A 107 34.33 3.00 21.29
N VAL A 108 33.04 2.76 21.10
CA VAL A 108 31.96 3.72 21.34
C VAL A 108 31.52 3.58 22.81
N ASP A 109 31.77 4.63 23.63
CA ASP A 109 31.37 4.69 25.03
C ASP A 109 29.93 5.17 25.19
N GLY A 110 29.01 4.53 24.48
CA GLY A 110 27.62 4.92 24.35
C GLY A 110 26.78 3.90 23.62
N ASN A 111 25.65 4.34 23.09
CA ASN A 111 24.69 3.56 22.32
C ASN A 111 24.82 3.82 20.80
N LEU A 112 24.33 2.91 19.99
CA LEU A 112 24.05 3.16 18.57
C LEU A 112 22.55 3.40 18.42
N ILE A 113 22.18 4.61 18.05
CA ILE A 113 20.77 5.01 17.90
C ILE A 113 20.40 5.06 16.43
N VAL A 114 19.33 4.35 16.06
CA VAL A 114 18.68 4.45 14.74
C VAL A 114 17.47 5.37 14.89
N ARG A 115 17.55 6.59 14.37
CA ARG A 115 16.48 7.60 14.44
C ARG A 115 15.49 7.41 13.31
N CYS A 116 14.42 6.71 13.58
CA CYS A 116 13.42 6.35 12.60
C CYS A 116 12.38 7.46 12.44
N VAL A 117 12.08 7.83 11.19
CA VAL A 117 11.14 8.89 10.83
C VAL A 117 9.87 8.36 10.16
N GLY A 118 9.64 7.06 10.22
CA GLY A 118 8.50 6.43 9.57
C GLY A 118 8.72 6.08 8.09
N ASP A 119 9.96 5.98 7.63
CA ASP A 119 10.27 5.53 6.27
C ASP A 119 9.63 4.16 5.99
N PRO A 120 8.69 4.04 5.01
CA PRO A 120 8.02 2.78 4.73
C PRO A 120 8.84 1.85 3.84
N THR A 121 10.08 2.19 3.48
CA THR A 121 10.82 1.50 2.42
C THR A 121 12.06 0.73 2.90
N ILE A 122 12.45 0.83 4.17
CA ILE A 122 13.66 0.16 4.68
C ILE A 122 13.54 -1.36 4.51
N GLU A 123 14.52 -1.98 3.81
CA GLU A 123 14.53 -3.41 3.45
C GLU A 123 13.27 -3.87 2.69
N SER A 124 12.66 -2.95 1.94
CA SER A 124 11.48 -3.27 1.14
C SER A 124 11.83 -4.11 -0.08
N GLN A 125 11.06 -5.17 -0.33
CA GLN A 125 11.19 -5.99 -1.54
C GLN A 125 10.83 -5.24 -2.84
N TYR A 126 10.35 -4.01 -2.75
CA TYR A 126 9.88 -3.21 -3.87
C TYR A 126 10.87 -2.13 -4.31
N PHE A 127 11.94 -1.93 -3.54
CA PHE A 127 12.94 -0.90 -3.77
C PHE A 127 14.35 -1.45 -3.54
N ASP A 128 15.04 -1.83 -4.60
CA ASP A 128 16.39 -2.40 -4.52
C ASP A 128 17.40 -1.47 -3.81
N SER A 129 17.19 -0.14 -3.90
CA SER A 129 18.03 0.87 -3.24
C SER A 129 17.96 0.88 -1.72
N THR A 130 16.99 0.19 -1.12
CA THR A 130 16.79 0.16 0.34
C THR A 130 17.23 -1.16 0.99
N VAL A 131 17.69 -2.11 0.19
CA VAL A 131 18.19 -3.41 0.64
C VAL A 131 19.62 -3.28 1.17
N GLY A 132 19.93 -4.00 2.25
CA GLY A 132 21.25 -3.98 2.89
C GLY A 132 21.43 -2.85 3.91
N PHE A 133 20.35 -2.33 4.45
CA PHE A 133 20.35 -1.26 5.47
C PHE A 133 21.25 -1.61 6.67
N ALA A 134 21.08 -2.79 7.25
CA ALA A 134 21.85 -3.23 8.41
C ALA A 134 23.33 -3.43 8.09
N ASP A 135 23.66 -3.99 6.92
CA ASP A 135 25.03 -4.19 6.47
C ASP A 135 25.73 -2.85 6.14
N SER A 136 24.98 -1.85 5.65
CA SER A 136 25.49 -0.49 5.43
C SER A 136 25.89 0.19 6.74
N ILE A 137 25.11 0.01 7.80
CA ILE A 137 25.45 0.51 9.14
C ILE A 137 26.75 -0.14 9.65
N ALA A 138 26.85 -1.47 9.53
CA ALA A 138 28.06 -2.18 9.95
C ALA A 138 29.29 -1.72 9.16
N ALA A 139 29.18 -1.54 7.84
CA ALA A 139 30.26 -1.04 6.98
C ALA A 139 30.68 0.39 7.37
N ALA A 140 29.74 1.27 7.68
CA ALA A 140 30.04 2.63 8.13
C ALA A 140 30.80 2.64 9.46
N LEU A 141 30.38 1.83 10.43
CA LEU A 141 31.09 1.69 11.70
C LEU A 141 32.52 1.11 11.53
N MET A 142 32.67 0.09 10.65
CA MET A 142 33.99 -0.43 10.32
C MET A 142 34.90 0.62 9.68
N ALA A 143 34.35 1.47 8.81
CA ALA A 143 35.11 2.57 8.19
C ALA A 143 35.57 3.62 9.23
N LEU A 144 34.85 3.77 10.34
CA LEU A 144 35.23 4.58 11.50
C LEU A 144 36.19 3.84 12.44
N GLY A 145 36.55 2.58 12.15
CA GLY A 145 37.40 1.74 12.97
C GLY A 145 36.74 1.20 14.24
N VAL A 146 35.39 1.21 14.30
CA VAL A 146 34.65 0.73 15.48
C VAL A 146 34.74 -0.80 15.57
N THR A 147 35.09 -1.31 16.75
CA THR A 147 35.14 -2.73 17.09
C THR A 147 34.23 -3.08 18.28
N GLU A 148 33.83 -2.08 19.05
CA GLU A 148 32.99 -2.25 20.25
C GLU A 148 32.03 -1.09 20.45
N ILE A 149 30.81 -1.39 20.82
CA ILE A 149 29.78 -0.47 21.34
C ILE A 149 29.44 -0.95 22.74
N LYS A 150 29.77 -0.15 23.79
CA LYS A 150 29.55 -0.53 25.19
C LYS A 150 28.08 -0.64 25.56
N GLY A 151 27.27 0.28 25.02
CA GLY A 151 25.83 0.24 25.11
C GLY A 151 25.22 -0.72 24.12
N THR A 152 24.03 -0.42 23.64
CA THR A 152 23.29 -1.30 22.72
C THR A 152 22.77 -0.56 21.49
N VAL A 153 22.14 -1.29 20.57
CA VAL A 153 21.38 -0.69 19.47
C VAL A 153 20.01 -0.26 20.00
N VAL A 154 19.68 1.00 19.86
CA VAL A 154 18.40 1.62 20.23
C VAL A 154 17.67 2.00 18.96
N ILE A 155 16.44 1.58 18.80
CA ILE A 155 15.55 2.02 17.72
C ILE A 155 14.67 3.12 18.28
N ASP A 156 14.93 4.34 17.84
CA ASP A 156 14.18 5.53 18.26
C ASP A 156 13.02 5.76 17.27
N GLU A 157 11.81 5.59 17.77
CA GLU A 157 10.56 5.78 17.02
C GLU A 157 9.82 7.06 17.44
N SER A 158 10.43 7.93 18.22
CA SER A 158 9.79 9.12 18.84
C SER A 158 9.21 10.10 17.82
N ALA A 159 9.78 10.15 16.61
CA ALA A 159 9.29 11.01 15.53
C ALA A 159 7.89 10.61 15.00
N VAL A 160 7.42 9.40 15.29
CA VAL A 160 6.10 8.90 14.88
C VAL A 160 5.35 8.37 16.10
N PRO A 161 4.76 9.24 16.91
CA PRO A 161 4.02 8.82 18.12
C PRO A 161 2.77 8.02 17.75
N HIS A 162 2.27 7.21 18.68
CA HIS A 162 1.08 6.38 18.48
C HIS A 162 1.19 5.44 17.28
N ASN A 163 2.28 4.68 17.24
CA ASN A 163 2.60 3.70 16.21
C ASN A 163 1.59 2.57 16.09
N GLY A 164 1.56 1.95 14.92
CA GLY A 164 0.93 0.66 14.68
C GLY A 164 -0.36 0.71 13.88
N VAL A 165 -1.17 -0.31 14.10
CA VAL A 165 -2.40 -0.55 13.35
C VAL A 165 -3.50 0.41 13.78
N PRO A 166 -4.20 1.11 12.83
CA PRO A 166 -5.35 1.95 13.14
C PRO A 166 -6.44 1.19 13.93
N SER A 167 -7.10 1.89 14.86
CA SER A 167 -8.12 1.28 15.73
C SER A 167 -9.33 0.76 14.96
N GLY A 168 -9.70 1.41 13.87
CA GLY A 168 -10.82 1.03 13.01
C GLY A 168 -10.57 -0.15 12.08
N TRP A 169 -9.36 -0.70 12.05
CA TRP A 169 -9.10 -1.93 11.29
C TRP A 169 -9.62 -3.14 12.07
N VAL A 170 -10.24 -4.10 11.36
CA VAL A 170 -10.78 -5.30 12.00
C VAL A 170 -9.65 -6.28 12.36
N ASP A 171 -9.81 -6.97 13.48
CA ASP A 171 -8.76 -7.84 14.03
C ASP A 171 -8.40 -8.99 13.09
N GLU A 172 -9.34 -9.49 12.28
CA GLU A 172 -9.09 -10.53 11.30
C GLU A 172 -8.11 -10.11 10.19
N ASP A 173 -7.99 -8.81 9.93
CA ASP A 173 -7.13 -8.28 8.88
C ASP A 173 -5.68 -8.08 9.34
N ILE A 174 -5.44 -7.83 10.64
CA ILE A 174 -4.12 -7.41 11.16
C ILE A 174 -3.02 -8.46 11.06
N VAL A 175 -3.35 -9.73 10.94
CA VAL A 175 -2.36 -10.81 10.76
C VAL A 175 -1.82 -10.89 9.33
N TRP A 176 -2.55 -10.32 8.37
CA TRP A 176 -2.22 -10.39 6.95
C TRP A 176 -1.31 -9.24 6.50
N PRO A 177 -0.58 -9.40 5.38
CA PRO A 177 0.31 -8.36 4.86
C PRO A 177 -0.37 -7.00 4.61
N TYR A 178 -1.65 -7.01 4.23
CA TYR A 178 -2.40 -5.77 4.00
C TYR A 178 -2.91 -5.13 5.30
N GLY A 179 -2.87 -5.85 6.41
CA GLY A 179 -3.26 -5.37 7.75
C GLY A 179 -2.08 -4.92 8.59
N THR A 180 -0.88 -4.80 8.02
CA THR A 180 0.27 -4.25 8.73
C THR A 180 0.14 -2.75 8.92
N GLY A 181 0.32 -2.27 10.14
CA GLY A 181 0.31 -0.84 10.45
C GLY A 181 1.59 -0.13 10.03
N HIS A 182 1.58 1.19 10.15
CA HIS A 182 2.75 2.05 9.97
C HIS A 182 3.35 2.39 11.34
N HIS A 183 4.66 2.23 11.45
CA HIS A 183 5.46 2.45 12.64
C HIS A 183 6.51 3.52 12.39
N GLY A 184 7.15 4.04 13.44
CA GLY A 184 8.34 4.87 13.32
C GLY A 184 9.46 4.10 12.62
N ALA A 185 9.68 2.85 13.01
CA ALA A 185 10.60 1.91 12.39
C ALA A 185 9.84 0.87 11.56
N ASN A 186 9.73 1.06 10.26
CA ASN A 186 9.24 0.04 9.34
C ASN A 186 10.43 -0.76 8.80
N PHE A 187 10.23 -2.07 8.57
CA PHE A 187 11.29 -2.96 8.11
C PHE A 187 10.71 -4.13 7.31
N SER A 188 11.27 -4.39 6.12
CA SER A 188 10.86 -5.52 5.25
C SER A 188 9.35 -5.52 4.95
N ASP A 189 8.81 -4.35 4.53
CA ASP A 189 7.37 -4.09 4.32
C ASP A 189 6.50 -4.44 5.54
N ASN A 190 7.06 -4.47 6.73
CA ASN A 190 6.45 -4.97 7.97
C ASN A 190 5.85 -6.38 7.80
N THR A 191 6.48 -7.25 7.01
CA THR A 191 5.99 -8.59 6.71
C THR A 191 7.08 -9.64 6.84
N PHE A 192 6.67 -10.86 7.17
CA PHE A 192 7.56 -12.02 7.19
C PHE A 192 6.90 -13.25 6.58
N ILE A 193 7.71 -14.20 6.15
CA ILE A 193 7.27 -15.51 5.67
C ILE A 193 7.41 -16.51 6.81
N LEU A 194 6.30 -17.13 7.23
CA LEU A 194 6.29 -18.24 8.19
C LEU A 194 6.28 -19.55 7.42
N SER A 195 7.29 -20.39 7.64
CA SER A 195 7.44 -21.67 6.95
C SER A 195 7.05 -22.85 7.85
N PHE A 196 6.32 -23.82 7.31
CA PHE A 196 5.94 -25.07 7.96
C PHE A 196 6.64 -26.27 7.30
N PRO A 197 6.98 -27.32 8.06
CA PRO A 197 6.73 -27.54 9.49
C PRO A 197 7.73 -26.86 10.43
N SER A 198 8.79 -26.20 9.91
CA SER A 198 9.89 -25.64 10.72
C SER A 198 9.47 -24.54 11.68
N ARG A 199 8.37 -23.84 11.39
CA ARG A 199 7.87 -22.65 12.11
C ARG A 199 8.91 -21.51 12.17
N LYS A 200 9.82 -21.45 11.20
CA LYS A 200 10.81 -20.39 11.08
C LYS A 200 10.24 -19.20 10.33
N SER A 201 10.61 -18.00 10.75
CA SER A 201 10.28 -16.74 10.07
C SER A 201 11.44 -16.22 9.23
N GLN A 202 11.11 -15.54 8.13
CA GLN A 202 12.05 -14.84 7.25
C GLN A 202 11.45 -13.48 6.84
N PRO A 203 12.01 -12.32 7.26
CA PRO A 203 13.13 -12.19 8.21
C PRO A 203 12.83 -12.84 9.57
N HIS A 204 13.88 -13.03 10.36
CA HIS A 204 13.70 -13.51 11.73
C HIS A 204 12.90 -12.50 12.54
N VAL A 205 11.82 -12.96 13.17
CA VAL A 205 10.99 -12.14 14.06
C VAL A 205 11.31 -12.57 15.49
N PRO A 206 11.98 -11.72 16.26
CA PRO A 206 12.25 -12.01 17.69
C PRO A 206 10.95 -12.22 18.48
N ASP A 207 11.00 -13.04 19.50
CA ASP A 207 9.89 -13.35 20.42
C ASP A 207 8.63 -13.96 19.75
N LEU A 208 8.70 -14.27 18.44
CA LEU A 208 7.58 -14.88 17.72
C LEU A 208 7.25 -16.26 18.29
N SER A 209 6.05 -16.40 18.83
CA SER A 209 5.49 -17.69 19.26
C SER A 209 4.52 -18.22 18.21
N VAL A 210 4.68 -19.48 17.80
CA VAL A 210 3.80 -20.12 16.80
C VAL A 210 3.18 -21.37 17.36
N SER A 211 1.87 -21.36 17.58
CA SER A 211 1.09 -22.55 17.91
C SER A 211 0.41 -23.13 16.68
N HIS A 212 0.31 -24.46 16.62
CA HIS A 212 -0.40 -25.14 15.53
C HIS A 212 -1.30 -26.24 16.08
N THR A 213 -2.58 -26.18 15.72
CA THR A 213 -3.58 -27.20 16.01
C THR A 213 -3.93 -27.94 14.73
N PRO A 214 -3.57 -29.22 14.60
CA PRO A 214 -3.97 -30.04 13.44
C PRO A 214 -5.49 -30.12 13.31
N ALA A 215 -6.00 -29.90 12.09
CA ALA A 215 -7.42 -30.02 11.77
C ALA A 215 -7.60 -30.35 10.29
N LYS A 216 -8.78 -30.86 9.91
CA LYS A 216 -9.13 -31.03 8.48
C LYS A 216 -9.36 -29.66 7.82
N GLY A 217 -8.90 -29.50 6.59
CA GLY A 217 -9.10 -28.30 5.76
C GLY A 217 -7.85 -27.43 5.60
N SER A 218 -8.01 -26.30 4.93
CA SER A 218 -6.93 -25.33 4.72
C SER A 218 -6.42 -24.74 6.03
N LEU A 219 -5.15 -24.35 6.00
CA LEU A 219 -4.51 -23.70 7.14
C LEU A 219 -5.17 -22.31 7.36
N LYS A 220 -5.71 -22.11 8.55
CA LYS A 220 -6.22 -20.83 9.06
C LYS A 220 -5.18 -20.22 9.96
N VAL A 221 -5.07 -18.92 9.96
CA VAL A 221 -4.13 -18.16 10.77
C VAL A 221 -4.89 -17.07 11.51
N ASP A 222 -4.49 -16.83 12.74
CA ASP A 222 -5.08 -15.85 13.63
C ASP A 222 -4.01 -15.28 14.57
N ARG A 223 -4.15 -14.01 14.95
CA ARG A 223 -3.30 -13.31 15.91
C ARG A 223 -4.08 -12.18 16.57
N ASP A 224 -4.02 -12.08 17.88
CA ASP A 224 -4.62 -10.96 18.61
C ASP A 224 -3.83 -9.66 18.36
N ARG A 225 -4.51 -8.53 18.41
CA ARG A 225 -3.91 -7.20 18.28
C ARG A 225 -2.81 -7.02 19.33
N GLY A 226 -1.63 -6.54 18.89
CA GLY A 226 -0.47 -6.34 19.77
C GLY A 226 0.22 -7.63 20.26
N SER A 227 -0.23 -8.81 19.85
CA SER A 227 0.38 -10.09 20.24
C SER A 227 1.46 -10.52 19.24
N GLU A 228 2.53 -11.14 19.76
CA GLU A 228 3.57 -11.82 18.96
C GLU A 228 3.27 -13.33 18.81
N THR A 229 2.10 -13.79 19.28
CA THR A 229 1.68 -15.19 19.18
C THR A 229 0.79 -15.41 17.97
N VAL A 230 1.30 -16.15 16.98
CA VAL A 230 0.54 -16.59 15.80
C VAL A 230 -0.09 -17.96 16.10
N ARG A 231 -1.41 -18.04 16.01
CA ARG A 231 -2.16 -19.29 16.12
C ARG A 231 -2.53 -19.79 14.75
N THR A 232 -2.29 -21.07 14.49
CA THR A 232 -2.65 -21.71 13.23
C THR A 232 -3.48 -22.96 13.46
N ARG A 233 -4.45 -23.21 12.57
CA ARG A 233 -5.32 -24.39 12.63
C ARG A 233 -5.59 -24.90 11.23
N GLY A 234 -5.37 -26.19 11.00
CA GLY A 234 -5.63 -26.82 9.69
C GLY A 234 -4.64 -27.93 9.37
N THR A 235 -4.58 -28.31 8.11
CA THR A 235 -3.64 -29.32 7.59
C THR A 235 -2.45 -28.63 6.94
N VAL A 236 -1.24 -28.87 7.46
CA VAL A 236 0.01 -28.48 6.80
C VAL A 236 0.30 -29.49 5.68
N ARG A 237 0.64 -29.01 4.48
CA ARG A 237 0.96 -29.86 3.32
C ARG A 237 2.25 -30.67 3.58
N ALA A 238 2.28 -31.91 3.09
CA ALA A 238 3.42 -32.81 3.31
C ALA A 238 4.75 -32.28 2.72
N GLN A 239 4.68 -31.55 1.60
CA GLN A 239 5.84 -30.88 0.95
C GLN A 239 6.25 -29.57 1.62
N GLY A 240 5.62 -29.19 2.70
CA GLY A 240 5.78 -27.90 3.35
C GLY A 240 4.82 -26.83 2.81
N GLU A 241 4.69 -25.77 3.56
CA GLU A 241 3.83 -24.61 3.25
C GLU A 241 4.45 -23.35 3.82
N SER A 242 4.34 -22.24 3.11
CA SER A 242 4.79 -20.94 3.59
C SER A 242 3.66 -19.93 3.48
N ILE A 243 3.54 -19.07 4.48
CA ILE A 243 2.51 -18.04 4.57
C ILE A 243 3.19 -16.71 4.86
N LYS A 244 2.80 -15.66 4.11
CA LYS A 244 3.24 -14.30 4.36
C LYS A 244 2.30 -13.63 5.37
N LEU A 245 2.86 -13.08 6.45
CA LEU A 245 2.15 -12.49 7.57
C LEU A 245 2.74 -11.11 7.91
N SER A 246 1.97 -10.31 8.67
CA SER A 246 2.44 -9.02 9.18
C SER A 246 3.35 -9.18 10.39
N ILE A 247 4.41 -8.37 10.47
CA ILE A 247 5.28 -8.27 11.66
C ILE A 247 4.53 -7.49 12.75
N PRO A 248 4.43 -8.01 13.97
CA PRO A 248 3.74 -7.30 15.06
C PRO A 248 4.51 -6.08 15.59
N VAL A 249 5.83 -6.17 15.67
CA VAL A 249 6.73 -5.13 16.21
C VAL A 249 7.95 -4.99 15.29
N PRO A 250 7.86 -4.16 14.23
CA PRO A 250 8.95 -4.04 13.23
C PRO A 250 10.26 -3.53 13.80
N SER A 251 10.25 -2.67 14.82
CA SER A 251 11.46 -2.18 15.49
C SER A 251 12.32 -3.28 16.12
N LYS A 252 11.70 -4.34 16.66
CA LYS A 252 12.43 -5.50 17.15
C LYS A 252 13.16 -6.24 16.02
N VAL A 253 12.51 -6.37 14.86
CA VAL A 253 13.11 -7.02 13.67
C VAL A 253 14.26 -6.20 13.13
N MET A 254 14.09 -4.88 13.02
CA MET A 254 15.13 -3.95 12.61
C MET A 254 16.34 -4.02 13.57
N ARG A 255 16.07 -3.92 14.89
CA ARG A 255 17.12 -4.04 15.90
C ARG A 255 17.90 -5.36 15.77
N HIS A 256 17.20 -6.47 15.64
CA HIS A 256 17.83 -7.79 15.48
C HIS A 256 18.69 -7.85 14.22
N ALA A 257 18.20 -7.32 13.10
CA ALA A 257 18.95 -7.30 11.83
C ALA A 257 20.25 -6.47 11.95
N VAL A 258 20.18 -5.31 12.61
CA VAL A 258 21.37 -4.46 12.86
C VAL A 258 22.35 -5.18 13.79
N MET A 259 21.89 -5.72 14.92
CA MET A 259 22.73 -6.48 15.85
C MET A 259 23.44 -7.67 15.18
N ASP A 260 22.69 -8.41 14.34
CA ASP A 260 23.23 -9.54 13.60
C ASP A 260 24.30 -9.10 12.58
N ALA A 261 24.05 -7.99 11.86
CA ALA A 261 25.04 -7.44 10.92
C ALA A 261 26.32 -6.97 11.63
N LEU A 262 26.21 -6.31 12.79
CA LEU A 262 27.34 -5.90 13.60
C LEU A 262 28.15 -7.12 14.06
N GLY A 263 27.49 -8.13 14.61
CA GLY A 263 28.13 -9.38 15.06
C GLY A 263 28.85 -10.13 13.94
N ARG A 264 28.22 -10.25 12.75
CA ARG A 264 28.88 -10.86 11.55
C ARG A 264 30.14 -10.12 11.13
N ASN A 265 30.22 -8.81 11.38
CA ASN A 265 31.36 -7.96 11.05
C ASN A 265 32.35 -7.79 12.22
N GLY A 266 32.22 -8.55 13.31
CA GLY A 266 33.14 -8.56 14.44
C GLY A 266 33.03 -7.33 15.34
N ILE A 267 31.95 -6.57 15.26
CA ILE A 267 31.66 -5.45 16.17
C ILE A 267 30.85 -6.00 17.35
N SER A 268 31.46 -5.94 18.55
CA SER A 268 30.77 -6.32 19.79
C SER A 268 29.82 -5.23 20.25
N VAL A 269 28.65 -5.60 20.78
CA VAL A 269 27.62 -4.69 21.25
C VAL A 269 27.12 -5.16 22.61
N GLY A 270 26.97 -4.22 23.56
CA GLY A 270 26.43 -4.51 24.88
C GLY A 270 24.94 -4.89 24.83
N GLU A 271 24.46 -5.53 25.89
CA GLU A 271 23.09 -6.04 25.98
C GLU A 271 22.07 -4.95 26.37
N SER A 272 22.52 -3.95 27.12
CA SER A 272 21.66 -2.92 27.70
C SER A 272 22.11 -1.52 27.30
N PRO A 273 21.16 -0.58 27.20
CA PRO A 273 21.52 0.82 26.96
C PRO A 273 22.36 1.38 28.12
N VAL A 274 23.34 2.19 27.78
CA VAL A 274 24.05 3.02 28.76
C VAL A 274 23.42 4.42 28.77
N ALA A 275 23.78 5.23 29.77
CA ALA A 275 23.27 6.60 29.84
C ALA A 275 23.61 7.39 28.57
N ASP A 276 22.65 8.14 28.10
CA ASP A 276 22.85 9.01 26.92
C ASP A 276 23.89 10.09 27.21
N SER A 277 24.64 10.45 26.18
CA SER A 277 25.63 11.51 26.20
C SER A 277 25.21 12.58 25.19
N GLU A 278 25.52 13.85 25.53
CA GLU A 278 25.33 14.95 24.59
C GLU A 278 26.28 14.90 23.39
N ASN A 279 27.35 14.10 23.47
CA ASN A 279 28.26 13.88 22.35
C ASN A 279 27.65 12.84 21.39
N GLU A 280 27.45 13.23 20.16
CA GLU A 280 26.96 12.37 19.11
C GLU A 280 27.88 12.40 17.89
N THR A 281 28.05 11.24 17.28
CA THR A 281 28.75 11.10 16.00
C THR A 281 27.79 10.50 14.98
N LEU A 282 27.55 11.22 13.89
CA LEU A 282 26.78 10.68 12.76
C LEU A 282 27.59 9.55 12.12
N VAL A 283 27.03 8.34 12.12
CA VAL A 283 27.65 7.12 11.58
C VAL A 283 27.24 6.91 10.12
N TYR A 284 25.92 6.99 9.87
CA TYR A 284 25.34 6.68 8.56
C TYR A 284 24.01 7.42 8.39
N THR A 285 23.73 7.79 7.16
CA THR A 285 22.44 8.37 6.78
C THR A 285 21.83 7.49 5.69
N HIS A 286 20.65 6.93 5.97
CA HIS A 286 19.83 6.22 4.99
C HIS A 286 18.81 7.17 4.39
N SER A 287 18.66 7.11 3.06
CA SER A 287 17.62 7.87 2.35
C SER A 287 16.69 6.91 1.59
N SER A 288 15.40 7.12 1.73
CA SER A 288 14.40 6.40 0.95
C SER A 288 14.52 6.68 -0.56
N PRO A 289 13.82 5.93 -1.42
CA PRO A 289 13.49 6.38 -2.77
C PRO A 289 12.78 7.74 -2.76
N GLU A 290 12.68 8.38 -3.91
CA GLU A 290 11.91 9.63 -4.04
C GLU A 290 10.42 9.41 -3.73
N LEU A 291 9.77 10.45 -3.19
CA LEU A 291 8.36 10.39 -2.84
C LEU A 291 7.50 9.87 -4.01
N ILE A 292 7.78 10.32 -5.23
CA ILE A 292 7.02 9.89 -6.41
C ILE A 292 7.11 8.38 -6.67
N GLU A 293 8.27 7.76 -6.38
CA GLU A 293 8.47 6.31 -6.53
C GLU A 293 7.68 5.53 -5.46
N ILE A 294 7.67 6.06 -4.23
CA ILE A 294 6.88 5.49 -3.12
C ILE A 294 5.39 5.58 -3.44
N LEU A 295 4.91 6.75 -3.89
CA LEU A 295 3.51 6.98 -4.27
C LEU A 295 3.09 6.07 -5.43
N ARG A 296 3.98 5.86 -6.42
CA ARG A 296 3.72 4.93 -7.52
C ARG A 296 3.55 3.49 -7.01
N SER A 297 4.44 3.03 -6.15
CA SER A 297 4.34 1.70 -5.53
C SER A 297 3.04 1.55 -4.74
N LEU A 298 2.71 2.54 -3.91
CA LEU A 298 1.47 2.64 -3.14
C LEU A 298 0.23 2.50 -4.03
N MET A 299 0.13 3.28 -5.10
CA MET A 299 -1.04 3.33 -5.97
C MET A 299 -1.20 2.05 -6.81
N PHE A 300 -0.09 1.52 -7.35
CA PHE A 300 -0.09 0.33 -8.22
C PHE A 300 -0.34 -0.97 -7.46
N ARG A 301 0.13 -1.06 -6.22
CA ARG A 301 -0.02 -2.24 -5.33
C ARG A 301 -1.19 -2.11 -4.38
N SER A 302 -1.67 -0.87 -4.20
CA SER A 302 -2.67 -0.57 -3.17
C SER A 302 -2.14 -0.85 -1.75
N ASP A 303 -0.89 -0.46 -1.49
CA ASP A 303 -0.22 -0.72 -0.22
C ASP A 303 -0.79 0.13 0.91
N ASN A 304 -1.22 -0.51 1.99
CA ASN A 304 -1.86 0.17 3.12
C ASN A 304 -0.83 0.84 4.03
N MET A 305 0.29 0.17 4.32
CA MET A 305 1.34 0.71 5.20
C MET A 305 1.97 1.97 4.59
N MET A 306 2.27 1.95 3.28
CA MET A 306 2.76 3.14 2.59
C MET A 306 1.73 4.28 2.62
N ALA A 307 0.42 3.97 2.50
CA ALA A 307 -0.61 4.99 2.59
C ALA A 307 -0.71 5.62 3.99
N GLU A 308 -0.59 4.80 5.03
CA GLU A 308 -0.50 5.30 6.41
C GLU A 308 0.73 6.18 6.62
N ALA A 309 1.88 5.82 6.04
CA ALA A 309 3.09 6.64 6.08
C ALA A 309 2.85 8.00 5.42
N MET A 310 2.18 8.02 4.27
CA MET A 310 1.85 9.28 3.58
C MET A 310 0.91 10.16 4.40
N LEU A 311 -0.19 9.61 4.93
CA LEU A 311 -1.08 10.35 5.81
C LEU A 311 -0.32 10.95 7.00
N ARG A 312 0.48 10.12 7.70
CA ARG A 312 1.25 10.54 8.87
C ARG A 312 2.29 11.63 8.53
N SER A 313 2.80 11.63 7.30
CA SER A 313 3.76 12.63 6.83
C SER A 313 3.15 14.04 6.63
N LEU A 314 1.81 14.16 6.62
CA LEU A 314 1.12 15.46 6.52
C LEU A 314 1.19 16.27 7.83
N ALA A 315 1.39 15.60 8.96
CA ALA A 315 1.57 16.24 10.27
C ALA A 315 2.66 15.50 11.08
N PRO A 316 3.94 15.70 10.75
CA PRO A 316 5.05 15.02 11.41
C PRO A 316 5.02 15.24 12.93
N GLY A 317 5.24 14.16 13.69
CA GLY A 317 5.21 14.18 15.16
C GLY A 317 3.82 14.25 15.79
N ALA A 318 2.76 14.37 15.00
CA ALA A 318 1.39 14.41 15.49
C ALA A 318 0.72 13.02 15.50
N SER A 319 -0.48 12.92 16.08
CA SER A 319 -1.29 11.71 16.04
C SER A 319 -1.87 11.46 14.64
N ARG A 320 -2.37 10.24 14.38
CA ARG A 320 -3.06 9.92 13.11
C ARG A 320 -4.30 10.79 12.89
N GLU A 321 -5.06 11.02 13.95
CA GLU A 321 -6.26 11.85 13.91
C GLU A 321 -5.93 13.31 13.58
N ALA A 322 -4.81 13.82 14.07
CA ALA A 322 -4.33 15.16 13.73
C ALA A 322 -3.85 15.23 12.27
N ALA A 323 -3.20 14.18 11.77
CA ALA A 323 -2.80 14.10 10.36
C ALA A 323 -4.01 14.03 9.42
N ALA A 324 -5.03 13.24 9.78
CA ALA A 324 -6.28 13.16 9.02
C ALA A 324 -7.03 14.51 9.01
N ARG A 325 -7.02 15.23 10.13
CA ARG A 325 -7.59 16.58 10.19
C ARG A 325 -6.81 17.56 9.32
N SER A 326 -5.48 17.53 9.39
CA SER A 326 -4.61 18.36 8.54
C SER A 326 -4.86 18.09 7.04
N GLU A 327 -5.17 16.84 6.67
CA GLU A 327 -5.57 16.50 5.30
C GLU A 327 -6.88 17.21 4.89
N LEU A 328 -7.90 17.16 5.73
CA LEU A 328 -9.19 17.83 5.45
C LEU A 328 -9.06 19.34 5.45
N ASP A 329 -8.40 19.94 6.46
CA ASP A 329 -8.15 21.36 6.55
C ASP A 329 -7.42 21.90 5.29
N MET A 330 -6.49 21.12 4.77
CA MET A 330 -5.76 21.45 3.55
C MET A 330 -6.69 21.54 2.32
N TRP A 331 -7.67 20.66 2.19
CA TRP A 331 -8.63 20.68 1.08
C TRP A 331 -9.70 21.75 1.27
N GLU A 332 -10.14 21.99 2.51
CA GLU A 332 -11.06 23.10 2.84
C GLU A 332 -10.45 24.48 2.49
N LEU A 333 -9.15 24.68 2.76
CA LEU A 333 -8.39 25.88 2.34
C LEU A 333 -8.32 26.07 0.80
N ARG A 334 -8.76 25.09 0.04
CA ARG A 334 -8.85 25.10 -1.44
C ARG A 334 -10.28 25.16 -1.95
N ASP A 335 -11.19 25.61 -1.09
CA ASP A 335 -12.63 25.73 -1.37
C ASP A 335 -13.30 24.39 -1.75
N ILE A 336 -12.76 23.25 -1.27
CA ILE A 336 -13.38 21.93 -1.43
C ILE A 336 -14.17 21.61 -0.17
N ASP A 337 -15.46 21.31 -0.32
CA ASP A 337 -16.37 21.01 0.79
C ASP A 337 -15.97 19.68 1.47
N THR A 338 -15.60 19.77 2.76
CA THR A 338 -15.22 18.63 3.59
C THR A 338 -16.33 18.21 4.57
N ASP A 339 -17.54 18.81 4.51
CA ASP A 339 -18.60 18.49 5.45
C ASP A 339 -19.02 17.02 5.40
N GLY A 340 -19.02 16.40 6.56
CA GLY A 340 -19.38 14.99 6.73
C GLY A 340 -18.37 13.98 6.12
N ILE A 341 -17.20 14.43 5.66
CA ILE A 341 -16.07 13.57 5.30
C ILE A 341 -15.43 13.04 6.58
N VAL A 342 -15.12 11.76 6.61
CA VAL A 342 -14.44 11.12 7.74
C VAL A 342 -13.27 10.32 7.21
N ILE A 343 -12.07 10.66 7.69
CA ILE A 343 -10.82 9.96 7.41
C ILE A 343 -10.29 9.43 8.74
N GLU A 344 -10.27 8.12 8.89
CA GLU A 344 -9.67 7.45 10.05
C GLU A 344 -8.29 6.92 9.72
N ASP A 345 -8.06 6.58 8.44
CA ASP A 345 -6.79 6.09 7.94
C ASP A 345 -6.48 6.62 6.52
N GLY A 346 -5.22 6.56 6.13
CA GLY A 346 -4.78 6.98 4.78
C GLY A 346 -5.03 5.94 3.70
N SER A 347 -5.41 4.73 4.09
CA SER A 347 -5.47 3.58 3.20
C SER A 347 -6.88 3.23 2.71
N GLY A 348 -7.91 3.64 3.46
CA GLY A 348 -9.29 3.25 3.27
C GLY A 348 -9.60 1.82 3.72
N LEU A 349 -8.78 1.23 4.58
CA LEU A 349 -9.07 -0.10 5.15
C LEU A 349 -10.07 0.00 6.31
N SER A 350 -10.13 1.14 6.99
CA SER A 350 -11.15 1.39 8.00
C SER A 350 -12.55 1.38 7.40
N ARG A 351 -13.46 0.71 8.10
CA ARG A 351 -14.89 0.74 7.75
C ARG A 351 -15.59 2.01 8.21
N ASN A 352 -14.90 2.85 8.96
CA ASN A 352 -15.41 4.12 9.48
C ASN A 352 -15.18 5.29 8.53
N ASP A 353 -14.27 5.16 7.55
CA ASP A 353 -14.07 6.18 6.53
C ASP A 353 -15.36 6.49 5.78
N ARG A 354 -15.57 7.76 5.52
CA ARG A 354 -16.71 8.27 4.74
C ARG A 354 -16.24 9.33 3.77
N LEU A 355 -16.32 9.03 2.48
CA LEU A 355 -16.14 10.01 1.41
C LEU A 355 -17.42 10.13 0.60
N THR A 356 -17.56 11.27 -0.09
CA THR A 356 -18.57 11.42 -1.14
C THR A 356 -17.92 11.35 -2.52
N PRO A 357 -18.60 10.82 -3.56
CA PRO A 357 -18.07 10.87 -4.92
C PRO A 357 -17.70 12.29 -5.37
N ARG A 358 -18.49 13.28 -4.97
CA ARG A 358 -18.27 14.69 -5.29
C ARG A 358 -16.97 15.21 -4.67
N PHE A 359 -16.78 15.03 -3.37
CA PHE A 359 -15.55 15.46 -2.68
C PHE A 359 -14.30 14.89 -3.37
N LEU A 360 -14.29 13.58 -3.64
CA LEU A 360 -13.13 12.96 -4.27
C LEU A 360 -12.92 13.45 -5.71
N ALA A 361 -14.01 13.70 -6.46
CA ALA A 361 -13.93 14.26 -7.79
C ALA A 361 -13.40 15.70 -7.79
N GLU A 362 -13.82 16.54 -6.84
CA GLU A 362 -13.34 17.92 -6.70
C GLU A 362 -11.83 17.97 -6.40
N VAL A 363 -11.34 17.08 -5.51
CA VAL A 363 -9.89 16.89 -5.29
C VAL A 363 -9.19 16.54 -6.62
N PHE A 364 -9.75 15.64 -7.42
CA PHE A 364 -9.13 15.23 -8.68
C PHE A 364 -9.18 16.35 -9.74
N VAL A 365 -10.25 17.12 -9.80
CA VAL A 365 -10.36 18.32 -10.66
C VAL A 365 -9.28 19.34 -10.27
N TRP A 366 -9.14 19.60 -8.98
CA TRP A 366 -8.09 20.49 -8.48
C TRP A 366 -6.69 20.00 -8.87
N MET A 367 -6.40 18.71 -8.64
CA MET A 367 -5.12 18.11 -9.00
C MET A 367 -4.85 18.13 -10.51
N ALA A 368 -5.88 17.91 -11.34
CA ALA A 368 -5.75 17.94 -12.79
C ALA A 368 -5.46 19.34 -13.34
N SER A 369 -5.86 20.39 -12.63
CA SER A 369 -5.57 21.79 -12.99
C SER A 369 -4.27 22.32 -12.38
N HIS A 370 -3.65 21.57 -11.46
CA HIS A 370 -2.44 21.97 -10.76
C HIS A 370 -1.18 21.68 -11.58
N PHE A 371 -0.08 22.42 -11.35
CA PHE A 371 1.18 22.19 -12.04
C PHE A 371 1.79 20.80 -11.84
N LYS A 372 1.40 20.07 -10.79
CA LYS A 372 1.77 18.67 -10.53
C LYS A 372 0.82 17.64 -11.16
N ALA A 373 -0.07 18.05 -12.05
CA ALA A 373 -1.00 17.16 -12.72
C ALA A 373 -0.31 15.99 -13.45
N PRO A 374 0.80 16.20 -14.20
CA PRO A 374 1.49 15.10 -14.88
C PRO A 374 1.99 14.02 -13.91
N GLU A 375 2.60 14.43 -12.78
CA GLU A 375 3.06 13.50 -11.75
C GLU A 375 1.88 12.74 -11.16
N TYR A 376 0.83 13.45 -10.74
CA TYR A 376 -0.32 12.84 -10.07
C TYR A 376 -1.06 11.85 -10.97
N VAL A 377 -1.38 12.25 -12.22
CA VAL A 377 -2.08 11.39 -13.19
C VAL A 377 -1.27 10.14 -13.53
N SER A 378 0.06 10.25 -13.60
CA SER A 378 0.97 9.12 -13.87
C SER A 378 0.95 8.04 -12.79
N LEU A 379 0.47 8.35 -11.59
CA LEU A 379 0.39 7.42 -10.45
C LEU A 379 -0.80 6.46 -10.53
N PHE A 380 -1.76 6.71 -11.43
CA PHE A 380 -2.92 5.84 -11.58
C PHE A 380 -2.62 4.70 -12.55
N PRO A 381 -2.80 3.42 -12.15
CA PRO A 381 -2.61 2.30 -13.04
C PRO A 381 -3.65 2.31 -14.16
N LYS A 382 -3.18 2.06 -15.39
CA LYS A 382 -4.00 2.08 -16.61
C LYS A 382 -4.74 0.77 -16.84
N ALA A 383 -5.99 0.87 -17.26
CA ALA A 383 -6.88 -0.25 -17.56
C ALA A 383 -6.28 -1.20 -18.60
N GLY A 384 -6.41 -2.50 -18.36
CA GLY A 384 -5.88 -3.56 -19.22
C GLY A 384 -4.37 -3.81 -19.10
N LEU A 385 -3.61 -2.83 -18.59
CA LEU A 385 -2.15 -2.82 -18.69
C LEU A 385 -1.43 -2.94 -17.33
N GLU A 386 -1.86 -2.21 -16.29
CA GLU A 386 -1.01 -1.95 -15.14
C GLU A 386 -1.68 -2.30 -13.81
N GLY A 387 -0.86 -2.63 -12.80
CA GLY A 387 -1.23 -2.74 -11.39
C GLY A 387 -2.52 -3.52 -11.14
N THR A 388 -3.40 -2.96 -10.32
CA THR A 388 -4.71 -3.54 -10.00
C THR A 388 -5.71 -3.45 -11.15
N MET A 389 -5.39 -2.73 -12.24
CA MET A 389 -6.26 -2.51 -13.39
C MET A 389 -6.02 -3.47 -14.57
N LYS A 390 -5.04 -4.40 -14.50
CA LYS A 390 -4.69 -5.35 -15.59
C LYS A 390 -5.85 -6.14 -16.16
N GLY A 391 -6.89 -6.41 -15.38
CA GLY A 391 -8.06 -7.14 -15.83
C GLY A 391 -9.30 -6.28 -16.11
N PHE A 392 -9.17 -4.95 -16.14
CA PHE A 392 -10.28 -4.01 -16.33
C PHE A 392 -10.24 -3.44 -17.75
N LEU A 393 -11.37 -3.46 -18.47
CA LEU A 393 -11.52 -2.95 -19.86
C LEU A 393 -10.48 -3.49 -20.86
N ARG A 394 -9.94 -4.66 -20.61
CA ARG A 394 -8.96 -5.31 -21.47
C ARG A 394 -9.58 -5.67 -22.83
N ASP A 395 -8.79 -5.52 -23.89
CA ASP A 395 -9.21 -5.79 -25.28
C ASP A 395 -10.43 -4.93 -25.71
N THR A 396 -10.50 -3.67 -25.21
CA THR A 396 -11.55 -2.68 -25.56
C THR A 396 -10.92 -1.36 -26.02
N PRO A 397 -11.68 -0.46 -26.65
CA PRO A 397 -11.17 0.87 -27.04
C PRO A 397 -10.72 1.75 -25.86
N LEU A 398 -11.10 1.39 -24.63
CA LEU A 398 -10.73 2.11 -23.42
C LEU A 398 -9.51 1.48 -22.69
N GLU A 399 -8.92 0.42 -23.25
CA GLU A 399 -7.66 -0.12 -22.75
C GLU A 399 -6.55 0.94 -22.81
N GLY A 400 -5.83 1.15 -21.72
CA GLY A 400 -4.80 2.17 -21.57
C GLY A 400 -5.31 3.60 -21.42
N ARG A 401 -6.61 3.86 -21.68
CA ARG A 401 -7.20 5.20 -21.59
C ARG A 401 -7.89 5.49 -20.27
N ILE A 402 -8.29 4.47 -19.51
CA ILE A 402 -8.83 4.64 -18.16
C ILE A 402 -7.69 4.44 -17.16
N ALA A 403 -7.46 5.43 -16.32
CA ALA A 403 -6.45 5.45 -15.28
C ALA A 403 -7.13 5.54 -13.90
N PHE A 404 -7.25 4.41 -13.17
CA PHE A 404 -8.03 4.33 -11.94
C PHE A 404 -7.26 3.78 -10.75
N LYS A 405 -7.53 4.34 -9.57
CA LYS A 405 -7.35 3.66 -8.31
C LYS A 405 -8.56 2.79 -8.01
N THR A 406 -8.34 1.54 -7.60
CA THR A 406 -9.40 0.61 -7.19
C THR A 406 -9.56 0.60 -5.69
N GLY A 407 -10.79 0.40 -5.22
CA GLY A 407 -11.13 0.14 -3.81
C GLY A 407 -12.02 -1.08 -3.68
N SER A 408 -11.66 -2.01 -2.79
CA SER A 408 -12.42 -3.25 -2.61
C SER A 408 -12.34 -3.76 -1.18
N MET A 409 -13.49 -4.01 -0.57
CA MET A 409 -13.64 -4.79 0.65
C MET A 409 -14.99 -5.52 0.64
N LYS A 410 -15.32 -6.30 1.66
CA LYS A 410 -16.60 -7.03 1.70
C LYS A 410 -17.77 -6.04 1.58
N GLY A 411 -18.58 -6.20 0.51
CA GLY A 411 -19.74 -5.36 0.23
C GLY A 411 -19.40 -3.97 -0.34
N VAL A 412 -18.13 -3.68 -0.64
CA VAL A 412 -17.67 -2.39 -1.17
C VAL A 412 -16.85 -2.60 -2.43
N GLN A 413 -17.15 -1.80 -3.46
CA GLN A 413 -16.35 -1.69 -4.68
C GLN A 413 -16.33 -0.24 -5.15
N SER A 414 -15.15 0.32 -5.33
CA SER A 414 -14.96 1.69 -5.80
C SER A 414 -13.89 1.75 -6.90
N TYR A 415 -14.05 2.70 -7.80
CA TYR A 415 -13.08 3.06 -8.84
C TYR A 415 -13.05 4.58 -8.95
N ALA A 416 -11.88 5.18 -8.98
CA ALA A 416 -11.75 6.63 -9.06
C ALA A 416 -10.49 7.03 -9.81
N GLY A 417 -10.58 8.05 -10.67
CA GLY A 417 -9.47 8.56 -11.47
C GLY A 417 -9.94 9.27 -12.74
N PHE A 418 -9.31 8.95 -13.88
CA PHE A 418 -9.41 9.74 -15.08
C PHE A 418 -9.67 8.89 -16.33
N LEU A 419 -10.36 9.50 -17.31
CA LEU A 419 -10.21 9.14 -18.71
C LEU A 419 -9.09 9.99 -19.31
N LEU A 420 -8.21 9.36 -20.07
CA LEU A 420 -7.09 10.01 -20.74
C LEU A 420 -7.41 10.21 -22.24
N GLY A 421 -7.01 11.36 -22.77
CA GLY A 421 -6.97 11.62 -24.20
C GLY A 421 -5.87 10.82 -24.89
N ASP A 422 -5.78 10.95 -26.21
CA ASP A 422 -4.75 10.28 -27.02
C ASP A 422 -3.34 10.82 -26.74
N ASP A 423 -3.25 12.04 -26.21
CA ASP A 423 -2.03 12.69 -25.71
C ASP A 423 -1.64 12.27 -24.28
N GLY A 424 -2.45 11.43 -23.65
CA GLY A 424 -2.27 10.97 -22.29
C GLY A 424 -2.69 11.97 -21.20
N GLN A 425 -3.25 13.14 -21.59
CA GLN A 425 -3.76 14.11 -20.62
C GLN A 425 -5.16 13.70 -20.12
N PRO A 426 -5.52 14.03 -18.88
CA PRO A 426 -6.85 13.72 -18.35
C PRO A 426 -7.92 14.60 -19.04
N THR A 427 -8.98 13.97 -19.55
CA THR A 427 -10.11 14.65 -20.19
C THR A 427 -11.35 14.63 -19.32
N HIS A 428 -11.54 13.59 -18.53
CA HIS A 428 -12.69 13.47 -17.63
C HIS A 428 -12.23 12.95 -16.26
N VAL A 429 -12.90 13.43 -15.21
CA VAL A 429 -12.84 12.85 -13.87
C VAL A 429 -13.96 11.83 -13.72
N ILE A 430 -13.65 10.68 -13.10
CA ILE A 430 -14.60 9.57 -12.96
C ILE A 430 -14.48 8.99 -11.56
N VAL A 431 -15.62 8.91 -10.84
CA VAL A 431 -15.70 8.28 -9.52
C VAL A 431 -16.90 7.35 -9.44
N PHE A 432 -16.66 6.10 -9.10
CA PHE A 432 -17.67 5.09 -8.77
C PHE A 432 -17.50 4.64 -7.33
N MET A 433 -18.56 4.69 -6.54
CA MET A 433 -18.62 4.12 -5.20
C MET A 433 -19.87 3.26 -5.06
N VAL A 434 -19.73 1.95 -4.85
CA VAL A 434 -20.84 1.02 -4.67
C VAL A 434 -20.70 0.30 -3.35
N ASN A 435 -21.67 0.49 -2.47
CA ASN A 435 -21.70 -0.13 -1.15
C ASN A 435 -22.90 -1.08 -1.01
N ASN A 436 -22.73 -2.13 -0.22
CA ASN A 436 -23.75 -3.13 0.12
C ASN A 436 -24.34 -3.84 -1.11
N PHE A 437 -23.57 -4.01 -2.18
CA PHE A 437 -24.04 -4.74 -3.36
C PHE A 437 -24.21 -6.23 -3.04
N THR A 438 -25.21 -6.86 -3.67
CA THR A 438 -25.58 -8.28 -3.44
C THR A 438 -25.17 -9.20 -4.57
N CYS A 439 -24.85 -8.64 -5.75
CA CYS A 439 -24.35 -9.43 -6.87
C CYS A 439 -22.89 -9.82 -6.69
N GLY A 440 -22.41 -10.78 -7.51
CA GLY A 440 -21.00 -11.10 -7.54
C GLY A 440 -20.15 -9.93 -8.03
N ARG A 441 -18.95 -9.74 -7.45
CA ARG A 441 -18.01 -8.65 -7.81
C ARG A 441 -17.70 -8.61 -9.32
N ALA A 442 -17.58 -9.77 -9.96
CA ALA A 442 -17.33 -9.85 -11.40
C ALA A 442 -18.48 -9.22 -12.22
N LYS A 443 -19.74 -9.45 -11.81
CA LYS A 443 -20.91 -8.83 -12.44
C LYS A 443 -20.93 -7.32 -12.25
N LEU A 444 -20.65 -6.84 -11.03
CA LEU A 444 -20.57 -5.39 -10.77
C LEU A 444 -19.47 -4.73 -11.61
N LYS A 445 -18.29 -5.35 -11.68
CA LYS A 445 -17.18 -4.89 -12.53
C LYS A 445 -17.61 -4.81 -13.99
N GLU A 446 -18.25 -5.85 -14.53
CA GLU A 446 -18.75 -5.91 -15.91
C GLU A 446 -19.74 -4.77 -16.19
N GLU A 447 -20.66 -4.47 -15.26
CA GLU A 447 -21.63 -3.39 -15.43
C GLU A 447 -20.98 -2.00 -15.42
N ILE A 448 -19.96 -1.78 -14.59
CA ILE A 448 -19.18 -0.54 -14.60
C ILE A 448 -18.40 -0.41 -15.92
N GLU A 449 -17.77 -1.48 -16.40
CA GLU A 449 -17.10 -1.49 -17.70
C GLU A 449 -18.07 -1.20 -18.84
N ASN A 450 -19.25 -1.79 -18.82
CA ASN A 450 -20.30 -1.56 -19.82
C ASN A 450 -20.81 -0.11 -19.79
N LEU A 451 -20.96 0.50 -18.63
CA LEU A 451 -21.31 1.91 -18.52
C LEU A 451 -20.25 2.79 -19.17
N LEU A 452 -18.98 2.58 -18.85
CA LEU A 452 -17.87 3.33 -19.45
C LEU A 452 -17.79 3.16 -20.96
N LEU A 453 -18.01 1.94 -21.46
CA LEU A 453 -18.01 1.66 -22.90
C LEU A 453 -19.17 2.37 -23.61
N ARG A 454 -20.38 2.35 -23.05
CA ARG A 454 -21.53 3.06 -23.62
C ARG A 454 -21.32 4.57 -23.63
N THR A 455 -20.63 5.11 -22.62
CA THR A 455 -20.39 6.55 -22.51
C THR A 455 -19.26 7.03 -23.42
N PHE A 456 -18.13 6.32 -23.47
CA PHE A 456 -16.90 6.81 -24.11
C PHE A 456 -16.46 6.06 -25.36
N ALA A 457 -17.12 4.94 -25.68
CA ALA A 457 -16.88 4.15 -26.89
C ALA A 457 -18.23 3.66 -27.49
N PRO A 458 -19.18 4.58 -27.79
CA PRO A 458 -20.50 4.19 -28.29
C PRO A 458 -20.36 3.37 -29.58
N GLY A 459 -21.13 2.28 -29.68
CA GLY A 459 -21.08 1.37 -30.82
C GLY A 459 -20.07 0.24 -30.72
N PHE A 460 -19.23 0.22 -29.68
CA PHE A 460 -18.37 -0.94 -29.44
C PHE A 460 -19.16 -2.09 -28.81
N GLU A 461 -19.14 -3.24 -29.48
CA GLU A 461 -19.69 -4.50 -28.97
C GLU A 461 -18.55 -5.44 -28.58
N ARG A 462 -18.57 -5.92 -27.35
CA ARG A 462 -17.59 -6.95 -26.92
C ARG A 462 -17.76 -8.22 -27.77
N PRO A 463 -16.67 -8.81 -28.26
CA PRO A 463 -16.73 -10.12 -28.91
C PRO A 463 -17.41 -11.12 -27.97
N LYS A 464 -18.38 -11.85 -28.48
CA LYS A 464 -19.00 -12.95 -27.72
C LYS A 464 -17.91 -13.94 -27.33
N PRO A 465 -17.83 -14.36 -26.04
CA PRO A 465 -16.84 -15.34 -25.62
C PRO A 465 -16.98 -16.59 -26.46
N GLU A 466 -15.90 -17.00 -27.13
CA GLU A 466 -15.91 -18.31 -27.80
C GLU A 466 -16.28 -19.38 -26.78
N PRO A 467 -17.18 -20.33 -27.17
CA PRO A 467 -17.54 -21.40 -26.27
C PRO A 467 -16.28 -22.15 -25.86
N ARG A 468 -15.95 -22.12 -24.57
CA ARG A 468 -14.78 -22.83 -24.01
C ARG A 468 -14.84 -24.26 -24.54
N LYS A 469 -13.92 -24.64 -25.44
CA LYS A 469 -13.71 -26.02 -25.85
C LYS A 469 -13.57 -26.83 -24.56
N LYS A 470 -14.56 -27.69 -24.26
CA LYS A 470 -14.53 -28.55 -23.08
C LYS A 470 -13.16 -29.24 -23.11
N ALA A 471 -12.33 -29.00 -22.09
CA ALA A 471 -11.08 -29.71 -21.98
C ALA A 471 -11.37 -31.21 -22.06
N VAL A 472 -10.93 -31.84 -23.15
CA VAL A 472 -11.04 -33.28 -23.32
C VAL A 472 -10.22 -33.86 -22.17
N LYS A 473 -10.89 -34.41 -21.17
CA LYS A 473 -10.23 -35.16 -20.11
C LYS A 473 -9.45 -36.27 -20.83
N LYS A 474 -8.13 -36.10 -20.94
CA LYS A 474 -7.24 -37.19 -21.35
C LYS A 474 -7.52 -38.34 -20.42
N ALA A 475 -8.05 -39.43 -20.98
CA ALA A 475 -8.23 -40.67 -20.26
C ALA A 475 -6.87 -41.08 -19.65
N PRO A 476 -6.85 -41.63 -18.43
CA PRO A 476 -5.61 -42.05 -17.81
C PRO A 476 -4.95 -43.11 -18.69
N ALA A 477 -3.71 -42.89 -19.11
CA ALA A 477 -2.91 -43.83 -19.87
C ALA A 477 -2.87 -45.16 -19.08
N LYS A 478 -3.36 -46.25 -19.71
CA LYS A 478 -3.22 -47.61 -19.18
C LYS A 478 -1.74 -47.90 -19.00
N LYS A 479 -1.33 -48.06 -17.74
CA LYS A 479 -0.01 -48.60 -17.41
C LYS A 479 0.08 -50.02 -18.00
N THR A 480 0.80 -50.17 -19.08
CA THR A 480 1.27 -51.46 -19.54
C THR A 480 2.25 -52.03 -18.54
N ALA A 481 1.84 -53.13 -17.91
CA ALA A 481 2.70 -53.85 -16.96
C ALA A 481 3.90 -54.44 -17.76
N ALA A 482 5.07 -53.92 -17.49
CA ALA A 482 6.32 -54.52 -17.94
C ALA A 482 6.56 -55.80 -17.15
N LYS A 483 6.60 -56.96 -17.87
CA LYS A 483 6.98 -58.27 -17.33
C LYS A 483 8.40 -58.21 -16.75
N ALA A 484 8.53 -58.64 -15.51
CA ALA A 484 9.83 -58.86 -14.87
C ALA A 484 10.61 -60.02 -15.56
N PRO A 485 11.92 -59.92 -15.75
CA PRO A 485 12.71 -61.05 -16.22
C PRO A 485 13.00 -62.04 -15.07
N ALA A 486 12.98 -63.33 -15.46
CA ALA A 486 13.15 -64.49 -14.59
C ALA A 486 14.51 -64.52 -13.88
N LYS A 487 14.48 -64.91 -12.60
CA LYS A 487 15.67 -65.23 -11.80
C LYS A 487 16.31 -66.51 -12.28
N THR A 488 17.57 -66.44 -12.78
CA THR A 488 18.44 -67.61 -12.90
C THR A 488 19.31 -67.70 -11.68
N SER A 489 19.15 -68.82 -10.93
CA SER A 489 19.98 -69.24 -9.85
C SER A 489 21.33 -69.73 -10.33
N LYS A 490 22.46 -69.26 -9.76
CA LYS A 490 23.69 -70.03 -9.71
C LYS A 490 24.35 -69.86 -8.32
N LYS A 491 24.33 -71.03 -7.61
CA LYS A 491 25.21 -71.35 -6.47
C LYS A 491 26.67 -71.33 -6.90
N LYS A 492 27.57 -70.89 -6.02
CA LYS A 492 28.83 -71.52 -5.55
C LYS A 492 29.65 -70.51 -4.76
N ARG A 493 29.84 -70.80 -3.54
CA ARG A 493 30.91 -71.48 -2.78
C ARG A 493 31.94 -70.52 -2.19
N ALA A 494 31.93 -70.60 -0.92
CA ALA A 494 32.92 -70.35 0.12
C ALA A 494 34.42 -70.22 -0.24
N ALA A 495 35.11 -69.31 0.43
CA ALA A 495 36.37 -69.55 1.22
C ALA A 495 36.88 -68.18 1.75
N ARG A 496 36.86 -67.98 3.03
CA ARG A 496 37.97 -68.09 4.02
C ARG A 496 39.23 -67.27 3.70
N LYS A 497 39.57 -66.20 4.43
CA LYS A 497 40.63 -66.09 5.47
C LYS A 497 40.97 -64.59 5.71
N ARG A 498 40.93 -64.26 6.97
CA ARG A 498 41.96 -63.63 7.83
C ARG A 498 42.95 -62.67 7.18
N ARG A 499 42.92 -61.40 7.56
CA ARG A 499 43.78 -60.76 8.59
C ARG A 499 43.19 -59.42 8.95
#